data_0c3e4971ddd196a796e45c4b85afdb75
#
_entry.id   0c3e4971ddd196a796e45c4b85afdb75
#
_cell.length_a   1.000
_cell.length_b   1.000
_cell.length_c   1.000
_cell.angle_alpha   90.00
_cell.angle_beta   90.00
_cell.angle_gamma   90.00
#
_symmetry.space_group_name_H-M   'P 1'
#
loop_
_entity.id
_entity.type
_entity.pdbx_description
1 polymer ?
#
loop_
_entity_poly.entity_id
_entity_poly.type
_entity_poly.pdbx_seq_one_letter_code
_entity_poly.pdbx_strand_id
1 'polypeptide(L)'
;MARKKVVLDTNIIVSAIVFGGKPRQVLSLVYSFQVQGFISRFIITEVLEVLRKKFDFPPVKLRKVEALLLKNFILVEPKKSLSLIRGCLADNRILECAREAKVDYLVSGDKKHLLPLKKVKNFQILTAGRFLSLYALTTPGVK
;
A
#
# COMPACT_ATOMS: atom_id res chain seq x y z
N MET A 1 -5.60 15.88 -15.41
CA MET A 1 -5.00 15.99 -14.07
C MET A 1 -4.19 14.75 -13.73
N ALA A 2 -3.11 14.95 -13.00
CA ALA A 2 -2.28 13.83 -12.58
C ALA A 2 -3.05 12.96 -11.57
N ARG A 3 -2.91 11.65 -11.69
CA ARG A 3 -3.49 10.72 -10.74
C ARG A 3 -2.76 10.81 -9.41
N LYS A 4 -3.49 10.58 -8.31
CA LYS A 4 -2.85 10.50 -7.00
C LYS A 4 -1.94 9.29 -6.95
N LYS A 5 -0.81 9.43 -6.27
CA LYS A 5 0.19 8.38 -6.10
C LYS A 5 0.09 7.83 -4.69
N VAL A 6 0.03 6.51 -4.57
CA VAL A 6 -0.15 5.86 -3.27
C VAL A 6 0.78 4.67 -3.11
N VAL A 7 1.13 4.39 -1.84
CA VAL A 7 1.68 3.11 -1.41
C VAL A 7 0.68 2.53 -0.42
N LEU A 8 0.42 1.23 -0.53
CA LEU A 8 -0.41 0.51 0.43
C LEU A 8 0.52 -0.35 1.29
N ASP A 9 0.33 -0.34 2.61
CA ASP A 9 1.14 -1.20 3.45
C ASP A 9 0.72 -2.66 3.26
N THR A 10 1.54 -3.57 3.74
CA THR A 10 1.34 -5.01 3.58
C THR A 10 -0.05 -5.43 4.05
N ASN A 11 -0.48 -4.96 5.22
CA ASN A 11 -1.74 -5.40 5.81
C ASN A 11 -2.94 -4.91 5.01
N ILE A 12 -2.87 -3.74 4.41
CA ILE A 12 -3.93 -3.25 3.54
C ILE A 12 -4.09 -4.17 2.32
N ILE A 13 -2.98 -4.54 1.70
CA ILE A 13 -3.02 -5.44 0.52
C ILE A 13 -3.57 -6.81 0.92
N VAL A 14 -3.07 -7.38 2.01
CA VAL A 14 -3.54 -8.68 2.51
C VAL A 14 -5.04 -8.62 2.82
N SER A 15 -5.47 -7.59 3.55
CA SER A 15 -6.90 -7.45 3.90
C SER A 15 -7.77 -7.30 2.67
N ALA A 16 -7.29 -6.57 1.66
CA ALA A 16 -8.01 -6.42 0.40
C ALA A 16 -8.22 -7.77 -0.29
N ILE A 17 -7.19 -8.60 -0.31
CA ILE A 17 -7.23 -9.90 -0.98
C ILE A 17 -8.10 -10.89 -0.21
N VAL A 18 -7.95 -10.95 1.12
CA VAL A 18 -8.57 -11.99 1.93
C VAL A 18 -9.99 -11.61 2.36
N PHE A 19 -10.18 -10.39 2.83
CA PHE A 19 -11.43 -9.99 3.47
C PHE A 19 -12.30 -9.05 2.65
N GLY A 20 -11.70 -8.22 1.82
CA GLY A 20 -12.46 -7.25 1.04
C GLY A 20 -12.63 -5.92 1.79
N GLY A 21 -13.84 -5.37 1.79
CA GLY A 21 -14.14 -4.12 2.49
C GLY A 21 -13.43 -2.91 1.90
N LYS A 22 -13.17 -1.92 2.74
CA LYS A 22 -12.51 -0.68 2.31
C LYS A 22 -11.12 -0.91 1.74
N PRO A 23 -10.27 -1.79 2.29
CA PRO A 23 -8.99 -2.10 1.65
C PRO A 23 -9.15 -2.57 0.22
N ARG A 24 -10.15 -3.40 -0.07
CA ARG A 24 -10.39 -3.86 -1.45
C ARG A 24 -10.83 -2.72 -2.35
N GLN A 25 -11.60 -1.78 -1.84
CA GLN A 25 -12.00 -0.61 -2.61
C GLN A 25 -10.78 0.21 -3.02
N VAL A 26 -9.83 0.39 -2.09
CA VAL A 26 -8.58 1.09 -2.40
C VAL A 26 -7.77 0.33 -3.45
N LEU A 27 -7.64 -0.99 -3.28
CA LEU A 27 -6.92 -1.82 -4.24
C LEU A 27 -7.56 -1.77 -5.61
N SER A 28 -8.90 -1.73 -5.67
CA SER A 28 -9.63 -1.61 -6.93
C SER A 28 -9.32 -0.32 -7.67
N LEU A 29 -9.11 0.78 -6.93
CA LEU A 29 -8.71 2.04 -7.56
C LEU A 29 -7.34 1.93 -8.22
N VAL A 30 -6.42 1.17 -7.62
CA VAL A 30 -5.12 0.90 -8.22
C VAL A 30 -5.28 0.00 -9.45
N TYR A 31 -6.05 -1.06 -9.33
CA TYR A 31 -6.24 -2.03 -10.43
C TYR A 31 -6.97 -1.42 -11.63
N SER A 32 -7.80 -0.43 -11.40
CA SER A 32 -8.50 0.29 -12.49
C SER A 32 -7.72 1.52 -12.96
N PHE A 33 -6.51 1.73 -12.44
CA PHE A 33 -5.61 2.83 -12.79
C PHE A 33 -6.20 4.22 -12.51
N GLN A 34 -7.15 4.31 -11.59
CA GLN A 34 -7.69 5.60 -11.15
C GLN A 34 -6.72 6.30 -10.19
N VAL A 35 -5.96 5.52 -9.42
CA VAL A 35 -4.82 6.01 -8.66
C VAL A 35 -3.60 5.21 -9.11
N GLN A 36 -2.42 5.79 -8.95
CA GLN A 36 -1.18 5.15 -9.34
C GLN A 36 -0.55 4.49 -8.11
N GLY A 37 -0.52 3.17 -8.07
CA GLY A 37 0.04 2.42 -6.95
C GLY A 37 1.52 2.12 -7.16
N PHE A 38 2.30 2.24 -6.08
CA PHE A 38 3.71 1.91 -6.07
C PHE A 38 3.96 0.83 -5.04
N ILE A 39 4.90 -0.05 -5.30
CA ILE A 39 5.19 -1.18 -4.43
C ILE A 39 6.68 -1.50 -4.52
N SER A 40 7.25 -2.01 -3.43
CA SER A 40 8.64 -2.47 -3.42
C SER A 40 8.68 -3.99 -3.41
N ARG A 41 9.83 -4.55 -3.75
CA ARG A 41 10.02 -6.00 -3.65
C ARG A 41 9.82 -6.47 -2.21
N PHE A 42 10.22 -5.67 -1.24
CA PHE A 42 10.01 -6.00 0.17
C PHE A 42 8.52 -6.18 0.49
N ILE A 43 7.69 -5.24 0.03
CA ILE A 43 6.24 -5.31 0.31
C ILE A 43 5.63 -6.54 -0.37
N ILE A 44 6.00 -6.82 -1.63
CA ILE A 44 5.52 -8.00 -2.34
C ILE A 44 5.85 -9.26 -1.55
N THR A 45 7.12 -9.40 -1.16
CA THR A 45 7.58 -10.57 -0.41
C THR A 45 6.80 -10.74 0.89
N GLU A 46 6.60 -9.63 1.61
CA GLU A 46 5.87 -9.67 2.88
C GLU A 46 4.40 -10.07 2.69
N VAL A 47 3.75 -9.53 1.65
CA VAL A 47 2.38 -9.92 1.32
C VAL A 47 2.28 -11.42 1.08
N LEU A 48 3.16 -11.95 0.24
CA LEU A 48 3.15 -13.37 -0.10
C LEU A 48 3.44 -14.24 1.14
N GLU A 49 4.35 -13.82 1.99
CA GLU A 49 4.65 -14.52 3.23
C GLU A 49 3.45 -14.60 4.15
N VAL A 50 2.75 -13.49 4.35
CA VAL A 50 1.56 -13.45 5.22
C VAL A 50 0.46 -14.32 4.63
N LEU A 51 0.21 -14.23 3.33
CA LEU A 51 -0.80 -15.05 2.68
C LEU A 51 -0.50 -16.53 2.82
N ARG A 52 0.77 -16.91 2.70
CA ARG A 52 1.19 -18.30 2.85
C ARG A 52 1.05 -18.77 4.30
N LYS A 53 1.61 -18.01 5.23
CA LYS A 53 1.69 -18.44 6.63
C LYS A 53 0.38 -18.35 7.40
N LYS A 54 -0.39 -17.30 7.17
CA LYS A 54 -1.61 -17.06 7.96
C LYS A 54 -2.87 -17.50 7.25
N PHE A 55 -2.87 -17.61 5.93
CA PHE A 55 -4.08 -17.89 5.17
C PHE A 55 -3.94 -19.12 4.26
N ASP A 56 -2.82 -19.83 4.37
CA ASP A 56 -2.60 -21.11 3.68
C ASP A 56 -2.74 -21.02 2.15
N PHE A 57 -2.37 -19.90 1.56
CA PHE A 57 -2.40 -19.78 0.10
C PHE A 57 -1.41 -20.77 -0.53
N PRO A 58 -1.87 -21.63 -1.45
CA PRO A 58 -0.97 -22.56 -2.14
C PRO A 58 -0.09 -21.81 -3.16
N PRO A 59 1.02 -22.44 -3.60
CA PRO A 59 1.94 -21.79 -4.54
C PRO A 59 1.28 -21.23 -5.79
N VAL A 60 0.29 -21.90 -6.35
CA VAL A 60 -0.41 -21.41 -7.54
C VAL A 60 -1.10 -20.08 -7.27
N LYS A 61 -1.79 -19.96 -6.13
CA LYS A 61 -2.45 -18.71 -5.76
C LYS A 61 -1.44 -17.62 -5.48
N LEU A 62 -0.33 -17.94 -4.82
CA LEU A 62 0.71 -16.95 -4.53
C LEU A 62 1.30 -16.38 -5.81
N ARG A 63 1.54 -17.23 -6.81
CA ARG A 63 2.05 -16.75 -8.10
C ARG A 63 1.06 -15.81 -8.80
N LYS A 64 -0.25 -16.11 -8.70
CA LYS A 64 -1.26 -15.22 -9.27
C LYS A 64 -1.29 -13.87 -8.57
N VAL A 65 -1.19 -13.85 -7.24
CA VAL A 65 -1.13 -12.61 -6.48
C VAL A 65 0.09 -11.80 -6.90
N GLU A 66 1.25 -12.43 -6.93
CA GLU A 66 2.48 -11.74 -7.33
C GLU A 66 2.36 -11.13 -8.73
N ALA A 67 1.84 -11.90 -9.67
CA ALA A 67 1.67 -11.42 -11.04
C ALA A 67 0.73 -10.20 -11.11
N LEU A 68 -0.36 -10.23 -10.36
CA LEU A 68 -1.30 -9.11 -10.33
C LEU A 68 -0.69 -7.87 -9.70
N LEU A 69 0.09 -8.03 -8.63
CA LEU A 69 0.76 -6.91 -8.00
C LEU A 69 1.78 -6.27 -8.95
N LEU A 70 2.60 -7.10 -9.61
CA LEU A 70 3.59 -6.60 -10.56
C LEU A 70 2.96 -5.95 -11.80
N LYS A 71 1.79 -6.44 -12.21
CA LYS A 71 1.09 -5.89 -13.37
C LYS A 71 0.47 -4.52 -13.07
N ASN A 72 -0.05 -4.33 -11.87
CA ASN A 72 -0.89 -3.17 -11.57
C ASN A 72 -0.20 -2.10 -10.73
N PHE A 73 0.94 -2.41 -10.12
CA PHE A 73 1.72 -1.46 -9.34
C PHE A 73 3.02 -1.14 -10.07
N ILE A 74 3.54 0.05 -9.82
CA ILE A 74 4.87 0.41 -10.31
C ILE A 74 5.87 -0.04 -9.25
N LEU A 75 6.82 -0.90 -9.66
CA LEU A 75 7.85 -1.40 -8.75
C LEU A 75 8.91 -0.33 -8.53
N VAL A 76 9.21 -0.05 -7.28
CA VAL A 76 10.29 0.87 -6.91
C VAL A 76 11.28 0.16 -6.00
N GLU A 77 12.55 0.54 -6.14
CA GLU A 77 13.64 0.00 -5.33
C GLU A 77 14.24 1.15 -4.53
N PRO A 78 13.89 1.25 -3.22
CA PRO A 78 14.43 2.33 -2.40
C PRO A 78 15.95 2.24 -2.31
N LYS A 79 16.61 3.38 -2.48
CA LYS A 79 18.08 3.45 -2.48
C LYS A 79 18.65 3.85 -1.13
N LYS A 80 17.87 4.53 -0.29
CA LYS A 80 18.32 5.01 1.01
C LYS A 80 17.50 4.40 2.11
N SER A 81 18.17 4.00 3.18
CA SER A 81 17.50 3.48 4.37
C SER A 81 16.89 4.60 5.20
N LEU A 82 15.78 4.29 5.86
CA LEU A 82 15.15 5.15 6.84
C LEU A 82 15.08 4.41 8.17
N SER A 83 15.21 5.15 9.26
CA SER A 83 15.10 4.60 10.60
C SER A 83 14.18 5.49 11.44
N LEU A 84 13.01 5.83 10.85
CA LEU A 84 12.03 6.69 11.51
C LEU A 84 11.31 5.99 12.66
N ILE A 85 11.19 4.66 12.59
CA ILE A 85 10.54 3.86 13.62
C ILE A 85 11.57 2.90 14.17
N ARG A 86 11.97 3.16 15.42
CA ARG A 86 12.99 2.33 16.07
C ARG A 86 12.46 0.91 16.29
N GLY A 87 13.25 -0.09 15.90
CA GLY A 87 12.91 -1.49 16.09
C GLY A 87 11.85 -2.04 15.16
N CYS A 88 11.37 -1.25 14.20
CA CYS A 88 10.33 -1.68 13.26
C CYS A 88 10.85 -1.64 11.84
N LEU A 89 11.66 -2.65 11.49
CA LEU A 89 12.29 -2.72 10.17
C LEU A 89 11.27 -2.75 9.03
N ALA A 90 10.21 -3.56 9.19
CA ALA A 90 9.20 -3.70 8.15
C ALA A 90 8.52 -2.36 7.86
N ASP A 91 8.15 -1.61 8.90
CA ASP A 91 7.49 -0.32 8.73
C ASP A 91 8.43 0.68 8.06
N ASN A 92 9.71 0.66 8.42
CA ASN A 92 10.71 1.53 7.79
C ASN A 92 10.88 1.20 6.31
N ARG A 93 10.82 -0.09 5.92
CA ARG A 93 10.88 -0.48 4.50
C ARG A 93 9.69 0.07 3.72
N ILE A 94 8.51 0.08 4.33
CA ILE A 94 7.32 0.65 3.71
C ILE A 94 7.46 2.17 3.54
N LEU A 95 7.96 2.85 4.58
CA LEU A 95 8.21 4.29 4.51
C LEU A 95 9.24 4.64 3.42
N GLU A 96 10.27 3.82 3.27
CA GLU A 96 11.28 4.02 2.22
C GLU A 96 10.65 3.93 0.82
N CYS A 97 9.75 2.97 0.63
CA CYS A 97 9.05 2.83 -0.64
C CYS A 97 8.23 4.09 -0.94
N ALA A 98 7.48 4.58 0.04
CA ALA A 98 6.65 5.76 -0.12
C ALA A 98 7.49 7.00 -0.43
N ARG A 99 8.62 7.14 0.24
CA ARG A 99 9.54 8.27 -0.01
C ARG A 99 10.15 8.20 -1.40
N GLU A 100 10.67 7.03 -1.78
CA GLU A 100 11.32 6.85 -3.07
C GLU A 100 10.35 7.12 -4.22
N ALA A 101 9.11 6.66 -4.09
CA ALA A 101 8.08 6.84 -5.10
C ALA A 101 7.49 8.25 -5.11
N LYS A 102 7.80 9.06 -4.10
CA LYS A 102 7.27 10.42 -3.96
C LYS A 102 5.74 10.44 -4.02
N VAL A 103 5.14 9.56 -3.23
CA VAL A 103 3.68 9.41 -3.23
C VAL A 103 2.99 10.56 -2.50
N ASP A 104 1.70 10.70 -2.76
CA ASP A 104 0.85 11.63 -2.02
C ASP A 104 0.39 11.02 -0.70
N TYR A 105 0.12 9.72 -0.71
CA TYR A 105 -0.44 9.03 0.46
C TYR A 105 0.18 7.65 0.66
N LEU A 106 0.38 7.30 1.93
CA LEU A 106 0.60 5.93 2.37
C LEU A 106 -0.65 5.48 3.10
N VAL A 107 -1.31 4.45 2.59
CA VAL A 107 -2.53 3.91 3.20
C VAL A 107 -2.17 2.76 4.12
N SER A 108 -2.56 2.85 5.38
CA SER A 108 -2.17 1.90 6.40
C SER A 108 -3.29 1.69 7.43
N GLY A 109 -3.31 0.51 8.03
CA GLY A 109 -4.14 0.23 9.19
C GLY A 109 -3.35 0.17 10.49
N ASP A 110 -2.05 0.46 10.44
CA ASP A 110 -1.17 0.33 11.59
C ASP A 110 -1.33 1.52 12.54
N LYS A 111 -2.18 1.34 13.54
CA LYS A 111 -2.45 2.37 14.54
C LYS A 111 -1.30 2.61 15.50
N LYS A 112 -0.37 1.67 15.58
CA LYS A 112 0.70 1.72 16.57
C LYS A 112 1.94 2.46 16.08
N HIS A 113 2.34 2.24 14.84
CA HIS A 113 3.61 2.77 14.33
C HIS A 113 3.44 3.75 13.16
N LEU A 114 2.65 3.40 12.15
CA LEU A 114 2.57 4.22 10.93
C LEU A 114 1.57 5.37 11.06
N LEU A 115 0.33 5.07 11.45
CA LEU A 115 -0.69 6.11 11.53
C LEU A 115 -0.35 7.26 12.48
N PRO A 116 0.31 7.02 13.64
CA PRO A 116 0.68 8.15 14.53
C PRO A 116 1.63 9.15 13.89
N LEU A 117 2.39 8.77 12.87
CA LEU A 117 3.27 9.69 12.17
C LEU A 117 2.51 10.76 11.39
N LYS A 118 1.28 10.45 10.96
CA LYS A 118 0.36 11.31 10.21
C LYS A 118 0.92 11.85 8.91
N LYS A 119 2.10 12.42 8.92
CA LYS A 119 2.75 12.99 7.74
C LYS A 119 4.25 12.81 7.84
N VAL A 120 4.87 12.37 6.75
CA VAL A 120 6.31 12.25 6.64
C VAL A 120 6.73 13.05 5.42
N LYS A 121 7.43 14.18 5.65
CA LYS A 121 7.85 15.08 4.59
C LYS A 121 6.69 15.44 3.66
N ASN A 122 6.63 14.80 2.49
CA ASN A 122 5.71 15.18 1.43
C ASN A 122 4.48 14.27 1.29
N PHE A 123 4.36 13.23 2.13
CA PHE A 123 3.19 12.36 2.02
C PHE A 123 2.47 12.21 3.37
N GLN A 124 1.17 11.97 3.28
CA GLN A 124 0.32 11.74 4.45
C GLN A 124 0.09 10.25 4.64
N ILE A 125 -0.09 9.85 5.89
CA ILE A 125 -0.40 8.45 6.24
C ILE A 125 -1.85 8.41 6.70
N LEU A 126 -2.66 7.63 5.98
CA LEU A 126 -4.12 7.60 6.17
C LEU A 126 -4.62 6.18 6.27
N THR A 127 -5.78 6.01 6.93
CA THR A 127 -6.52 4.74 6.86
C THR A 127 -7.17 4.60 5.48
N ALA A 128 -7.58 3.37 5.14
CA ALA A 128 -8.30 3.12 3.90
C ALA A 128 -9.57 3.95 3.83
N GLY A 129 -10.33 4.02 4.95
CA GLY A 129 -11.55 4.81 4.99
C GLY A 129 -11.32 6.28 4.77
N ARG A 130 -10.28 6.83 5.41
CA ARG A 130 -9.94 8.25 5.24
C ARG A 130 -9.51 8.54 3.81
N PHE A 131 -8.68 7.66 3.23
CA PHE A 131 -8.26 7.81 1.84
C PHE A 131 -9.44 7.83 0.89
N LEU A 132 -10.38 6.88 1.05
CA LEU A 132 -11.56 6.81 0.19
C LEU A 132 -12.41 8.07 0.29
N SER A 133 -12.57 8.61 1.51
CA SER A 133 -13.31 9.86 1.71
C SER A 133 -12.65 11.02 0.97
N LEU A 134 -11.34 11.16 1.11
CA LEU A 134 -10.60 12.22 0.43
C LEU A 134 -10.63 12.06 -1.08
N TYR A 135 -10.51 10.84 -1.57
CA TYR A 135 -10.55 10.56 -3.00
C TYR A 135 -11.89 10.98 -3.59
N ALA A 136 -13.00 10.64 -2.92
CA ALA A 136 -14.34 11.02 -3.38
C ALA A 136 -14.51 12.53 -3.44
N LEU A 137 -13.92 13.26 -2.49
CA LEU A 137 -14.02 14.72 -2.45
C LEU A 137 -13.17 15.39 -3.53
N THR A 138 -12.03 14.79 -3.89
CA THR A 138 -11.07 15.40 -4.81
C THR A 138 -11.23 14.92 -6.26
N THR A 139 -12.19 14.03 -6.53
CA THR A 139 -12.39 13.47 -7.86
C THR A 139 -13.84 13.76 -8.30
N PRO A 140 -14.09 14.95 -8.86
CA PRO A 140 -15.45 15.32 -9.30
C PRO A 140 -15.97 14.30 -10.32
N GLY A 141 -17.27 13.99 -10.22
CA GLY A 141 -17.92 13.07 -11.13
C GLY A 141 -17.87 11.62 -10.71
N VAL A 142 -17.17 11.30 -9.66
CA VAL A 142 -17.20 9.96 -9.07
C VAL A 142 -18.47 9.85 -8.23
N LYS A 143 -19.25 8.85 -8.52
CA LYS A 143 -20.53 8.65 -7.82
C LYS A 143 -20.61 7.30 -7.17
#